data_1e5bcf993efb40930c603265f227f71c
#
_entry.id   1e5bcf993efb40930c603265f227f71c
#
_cell.length_a   1.000
_cell.length_b   1.000
_cell.length_c   1.000
_cell.angle_alpha   90.00
_cell.angle_beta   90.00
_cell.angle_gamma   90.00
#
_symmetry.space_group_name_H-M   'P 1'
#
loop_
_entity.id
_entity.type
_entity.pdbx_description
1 polymer ?
#
loop_
_entity_poly.entity_id
_entity_poly.type
_entity_poly.pdbx_seq_one_letter_code
_entity_poly.pdbx_strand_id
1 'polypeptide(L)'
;MATSFVLLSAMPPTLGHADLINFAAALGDSTRVVHVLREGEPYRQERLQSLRDRFAADPSVEVLPLEIPAWDDSVGETNLQWAEHLRSKGFEVGDFLVVSEPWGTEIAGYLGGEFFPYDMERTIRYTKATGIRENLADNWGWVIPEFQRLIQRRIVIFGAECTGKSTLARALRDALKNTIAVPEYARGYLESNPGELDEQKMRGIWRGQKALQQGLQAMDPTPQAVILDTDLYTTLGYWEFWSPETVPAGLREDADELRADLYLILNSDIPFEVDPIRYGGDRREQSDDYWKSVLEAHDLPFLELTDSTVEGRLSKALEAIDGIVPRGIDHLRLE
;
A
#
# COMPACT_ATOMS: atom_id res chain seq x y z
N MET A 1 -36.17 15.70 6.27
CA MET A 1 -35.27 14.67 5.72
C MET A 1 -34.35 14.26 6.84
N ALA A 2 -34.23 12.99 7.14
CA ALA A 2 -33.43 12.51 8.26
C ALA A 2 -32.02 12.14 7.76
N THR A 3 -30.99 12.54 8.49
CA THR A 3 -29.60 12.20 8.21
C THR A 3 -29.20 10.98 9.03
N SER A 4 -28.58 10.01 8.40
CA SER A 4 -27.96 8.88 9.09
C SER A 4 -26.54 9.26 9.54
N PHE A 5 -26.24 9.09 10.82
CA PHE A 5 -24.91 9.29 11.38
C PHE A 5 -24.26 7.95 11.72
N VAL A 6 -23.07 7.73 11.21
CA VAL A 6 -22.23 6.56 11.54
C VAL A 6 -21.07 7.06 12.39
N LEU A 7 -20.92 6.54 13.61
CA LEU A 7 -19.75 6.80 14.45
C LEU A 7 -18.86 5.57 14.44
N LEU A 8 -17.63 5.71 13.98
CA LEU A 8 -16.68 4.59 13.88
C LEU A 8 -15.23 5.02 14.09
N SER A 9 -14.43 4.07 14.57
CA SER A 9 -12.96 4.15 14.59
C SER A 9 -12.42 3.00 13.72
N ALA A 10 -12.18 3.30 12.43
CA ALA A 10 -11.76 2.30 11.45
C ALA A 10 -10.22 2.13 11.49
N MET A 11 -9.73 1.20 12.28
CA MET A 11 -8.30 0.89 12.39
C MET A 11 -8.06 -0.63 12.27
N PRO A 12 -7.81 -1.13 11.04
CA PRO A 12 -7.93 -0.48 9.71
C PRO A 12 -9.38 -0.31 9.22
N PRO A 13 -9.61 0.46 8.15
CA PRO A 13 -10.86 0.45 7.41
C PRO A 13 -11.11 -0.92 6.77
N THR A 14 -12.26 -1.52 7.08
CA THR A 14 -12.60 -2.89 6.69
C THR A 14 -13.87 -2.94 5.84
N LEU A 15 -14.09 -4.07 5.17
CA LEU A 15 -15.33 -4.32 4.45
C LEU A 15 -16.56 -4.24 5.38
N GLY A 16 -16.42 -4.63 6.67
CA GLY A 16 -17.49 -4.48 7.65
C GLY A 16 -17.84 -3.02 7.95
N HIS A 17 -16.86 -2.12 7.98
CA HIS A 17 -17.11 -0.67 8.08
C HIS A 17 -17.81 -0.14 6.83
N ALA A 18 -17.41 -0.61 5.64
CA ALA A 18 -18.06 -0.21 4.40
C ALA A 18 -19.54 -0.68 4.36
N ASP A 19 -19.83 -1.91 4.81
CA ASP A 19 -21.19 -2.44 4.87
C ASP A 19 -22.06 -1.65 5.87
N LEU A 20 -21.52 -1.26 7.03
CA LEU A 20 -22.19 -0.38 8.00
C LEU A 20 -22.56 0.97 7.37
N ILE A 21 -21.63 1.58 6.63
CA ILE A 21 -21.87 2.86 5.95
C ILE A 21 -22.93 2.69 4.84
N ASN A 22 -22.85 1.62 4.05
CA ASN A 22 -23.85 1.32 3.01
C ASN A 22 -25.26 1.12 3.61
N PHE A 23 -25.35 0.45 4.77
CA PHE A 23 -26.63 0.32 5.48
C PHE A 23 -27.18 1.69 5.90
N ALA A 24 -26.34 2.56 6.47
CA ALA A 24 -26.71 3.91 6.84
C ALA A 24 -27.17 4.76 5.64
N ALA A 25 -26.50 4.62 4.49
CA ALA A 25 -26.83 5.30 3.25
C ALA A 25 -28.17 4.84 2.64
N ALA A 26 -28.54 3.59 2.87
CA ALA A 26 -29.83 3.07 2.45
C ALA A 26 -30.98 3.46 3.39
N LEU A 27 -30.69 3.93 4.60
CA LEU A 27 -31.66 4.24 5.64
C LEU A 27 -32.12 5.70 5.58
N GLY A 28 -31.20 6.66 5.46
CA GLY A 28 -31.47 8.09 5.49
C GLY A 28 -31.40 8.75 4.12
N ASP A 29 -31.82 10.02 4.04
CA ASP A 29 -31.71 10.85 2.81
C ASP A 29 -30.27 11.29 2.55
N SER A 30 -29.45 11.35 3.60
CA SER A 30 -28.01 11.63 3.57
C SER A 30 -27.31 10.90 4.71
N THR A 31 -25.98 10.71 4.57
CA THR A 31 -25.18 9.97 5.56
C THR A 31 -23.94 10.77 5.94
N ARG A 32 -23.73 10.97 7.22
CA ARG A 32 -22.51 11.54 7.79
C ARG A 32 -21.73 10.47 8.54
N VAL A 33 -20.56 10.14 8.03
CA VAL A 33 -19.65 9.18 8.65
C VAL A 33 -18.65 9.97 9.53
N VAL A 34 -18.84 9.92 10.83
CA VAL A 34 -17.94 10.56 11.79
C VAL A 34 -16.82 9.57 12.14
N HIS A 35 -15.68 9.75 11.47
CA HIS A 35 -14.51 8.90 11.65
C HIS A 35 -13.61 9.42 12.75
N VAL A 36 -13.53 8.68 13.85
CA VAL A 36 -12.68 9.00 15.01
C VAL A 36 -11.21 8.77 14.68
N LEU A 37 -10.39 9.79 14.89
CA LEU A 37 -8.95 9.80 14.64
C LEU A 37 -8.22 10.23 15.92
N ARG A 38 -7.67 9.27 16.68
CA ARG A 38 -6.94 9.57 17.92
C ARG A 38 -5.52 10.02 17.60
N GLU A 39 -5.01 10.96 18.39
CA GLU A 39 -3.60 11.34 18.34
C GLU A 39 -2.71 10.14 18.64
N GLY A 40 -1.61 9.98 17.89
CA GLY A 40 -0.67 8.85 18.03
C GLY A 40 -1.10 7.55 17.35
N GLU A 41 -2.32 7.46 16.79
CA GLU A 41 -2.71 6.30 15.98
C GLU A 41 -2.01 6.30 14.61
N PRO A 42 -1.64 5.13 14.07
CA PRO A 42 -1.02 5.02 12.75
C PRO A 42 -2.01 5.30 11.62
N TYR A 43 -1.49 5.75 10.47
CA TYR A 43 -2.24 5.90 9.21
C TYR A 43 -3.51 6.76 9.31
N ARG A 44 -3.52 7.81 10.16
CA ARG A 44 -4.72 8.63 10.40
C ARG A 44 -5.27 9.25 9.10
N GLN A 45 -4.39 9.81 8.28
CA GLN A 45 -4.77 10.46 7.02
C GLN A 45 -5.18 9.42 5.96
N GLU A 46 -4.43 8.34 5.84
CA GLU A 46 -4.70 7.25 4.90
C GLU A 46 -6.04 6.56 5.21
N ARG A 47 -6.35 6.34 6.48
CA ARG A 47 -7.65 5.79 6.91
C ARG A 47 -8.81 6.72 6.53
N LEU A 48 -8.67 8.02 6.76
CA LEU A 48 -9.66 9.00 6.38
C LEU A 48 -9.83 9.08 4.86
N GLN A 49 -8.70 9.16 4.13
CA GLN A 49 -8.71 9.27 2.69
C GLN A 49 -9.32 8.03 2.03
N SER A 50 -8.96 6.83 2.50
CA SER A 50 -9.49 5.59 1.95
C SER A 50 -11.02 5.46 2.09
N LEU A 51 -11.60 5.94 3.18
CA LEU A 51 -13.06 5.98 3.33
C LEU A 51 -13.69 7.01 2.40
N ARG A 52 -13.07 8.16 2.21
CA ARG A 52 -13.53 9.17 1.24
C ARG A 52 -13.48 8.65 -0.18
N ASP A 53 -12.39 8.01 -0.56
CA ASP A 53 -12.22 7.41 -1.90
C ASP A 53 -13.25 6.31 -2.15
N ARG A 54 -13.52 5.48 -1.13
CA ARG A 54 -14.51 4.39 -1.21
C ARG A 54 -15.90 4.89 -1.53
N PHE A 55 -16.30 6.02 -0.97
CA PHE A 55 -17.63 6.59 -1.12
C PHE A 55 -17.68 7.83 -2.04
N ALA A 56 -16.61 8.14 -2.75
CA ALA A 56 -16.52 9.32 -3.62
C ALA A 56 -17.59 9.37 -4.72
N ALA A 57 -18.08 8.22 -5.16
CA ALA A 57 -19.14 8.12 -6.18
C ALA A 57 -20.56 8.33 -5.63
N ASP A 58 -20.73 8.30 -4.31
CA ASP A 58 -22.03 8.49 -3.66
C ASP A 58 -22.10 9.88 -2.99
N PRO A 59 -22.78 10.86 -3.63
CA PRO A 59 -22.86 12.22 -3.10
C PRO A 59 -23.71 12.33 -1.82
N SER A 60 -24.45 11.30 -1.44
CA SER A 60 -25.22 11.27 -0.21
C SER A 60 -24.36 10.94 1.01
N VAL A 61 -23.13 10.45 0.83
CA VAL A 61 -22.21 10.04 1.91
C VAL A 61 -21.10 11.06 2.10
N GLU A 62 -21.02 11.66 3.27
CA GLU A 62 -19.97 12.59 3.67
C GLU A 62 -19.11 11.98 4.78
N VAL A 63 -17.77 11.88 4.59
CA VAL A 63 -16.83 11.36 5.61
C VAL A 63 -16.13 12.52 6.32
N LEU A 64 -16.46 12.70 7.60
CA LEU A 64 -16.02 13.77 8.47
C LEU A 64 -14.97 13.26 9.49
N PRO A 65 -13.82 13.91 9.63
CA PRO A 65 -12.88 13.57 10.70
C PRO A 65 -13.40 14.09 12.05
N LEU A 66 -13.21 13.29 13.08
CA LEU A 66 -13.32 13.69 14.47
C LEU A 66 -11.96 13.43 15.14
N GLU A 67 -11.17 14.48 15.24
CA GLU A 67 -9.87 14.42 15.90
C GLU A 67 -10.05 14.51 17.41
N ILE A 68 -9.49 13.55 18.13
CA ILE A 68 -9.52 13.50 19.60
C ILE A 68 -8.11 13.23 20.12
N PRO A 69 -7.80 13.64 21.38
CA PRO A 69 -6.53 13.37 22.00
C PRO A 69 -6.16 11.89 22.04
N ALA A 70 -4.91 11.58 22.34
CA ALA A 70 -4.45 10.23 22.61
C ALA A 70 -5.31 9.59 23.73
N TRP A 71 -5.43 8.24 23.68
CA TRP A 71 -6.17 7.51 24.69
C TRP A 71 -5.55 7.74 26.07
N ASP A 72 -6.37 8.10 27.04
CA ASP A 72 -6.02 8.14 28.44
C ASP A 72 -6.90 7.13 29.18
N ASP A 73 -6.28 6.06 29.70
CA ASP A 73 -6.99 5.00 30.44
C ASP A 73 -7.71 5.52 31.69
N SER A 74 -7.34 6.71 32.19
CA SER A 74 -7.94 7.33 33.36
C SER A 74 -9.21 8.15 33.03
N VAL A 75 -9.41 8.53 31.77
CA VAL A 75 -10.52 9.40 31.32
C VAL A 75 -11.06 8.91 29.97
N GLY A 76 -11.79 7.77 29.99
CA GLY A 76 -12.53 7.33 28.80
C GLY A 76 -13.65 8.30 28.44
N GLU A 77 -13.90 8.51 27.13
CA GLU A 77 -15.07 9.29 26.69
C GLU A 77 -16.36 8.61 27.14
N THR A 78 -17.23 9.39 27.75
CA THR A 78 -18.58 8.95 28.13
C THR A 78 -19.52 8.99 26.92
N ASN A 79 -20.64 8.27 27.00
CA ASN A 79 -21.68 8.31 25.96
C ASN A 79 -22.24 9.72 25.76
N LEU A 80 -22.24 10.55 26.81
CA LEU A 80 -22.63 11.96 26.71
C LEU A 80 -21.63 12.78 25.86
N GLN A 81 -20.33 12.58 26.05
CA GLN A 81 -19.29 13.27 25.24
C GLN A 81 -19.38 12.81 23.78
N TRP A 82 -19.64 11.54 23.50
CA TRP A 82 -19.88 11.08 22.13
C TRP A 82 -21.11 11.74 21.51
N ALA A 83 -22.18 11.94 22.27
CA ALA A 83 -23.34 12.70 21.81
C ALA A 83 -22.98 14.16 21.49
N GLU A 84 -22.16 14.82 22.32
CA GLU A 84 -21.67 16.18 22.07
C GLU A 84 -20.82 16.26 20.79
N HIS A 85 -19.93 15.30 20.59
CA HIS A 85 -19.16 15.22 19.34
C HIS A 85 -20.06 15.08 18.11
N LEU A 86 -21.08 14.22 18.16
CA LEU A 86 -22.03 14.06 17.05
C LEU A 86 -22.84 15.33 16.78
N ARG A 87 -23.28 16.05 17.85
CA ARG A 87 -23.91 17.38 17.70
C ARG A 87 -23.00 18.38 17.03
N SER A 88 -21.71 18.38 17.37
CA SER A 88 -20.70 19.27 16.73
C SER A 88 -20.52 18.97 15.23
N LYS A 89 -20.87 17.76 14.80
CA LYS A 89 -20.88 17.33 13.40
C LYS A 89 -22.25 17.50 12.73
N GLY A 90 -23.19 18.15 13.41
CA GLY A 90 -24.50 18.52 12.88
C GLY A 90 -25.60 17.49 13.06
N PHE A 91 -25.52 16.63 14.08
CA PHE A 91 -26.64 15.75 14.45
C PHE A 91 -27.79 16.58 15.03
N GLU A 92 -28.98 16.40 14.49
CA GLU A 92 -30.21 17.07 14.90
C GLU A 92 -31.22 16.08 15.48
N VAL A 93 -32.22 16.61 16.23
CA VAL A 93 -33.29 15.78 16.78
C VAL A 93 -34.08 15.15 15.64
N GLY A 94 -34.23 13.83 15.70
CA GLY A 94 -34.91 13.05 14.67
C GLY A 94 -34.00 12.44 13.60
N ASP A 95 -32.67 12.71 13.66
CA ASP A 95 -31.68 12.00 12.88
C ASP A 95 -31.44 10.58 13.41
N PHE A 96 -30.81 9.74 12.59
CA PHE A 96 -30.53 8.35 12.88
C PHE A 96 -29.09 8.15 13.33
N LEU A 97 -28.89 7.36 14.40
CA LEU A 97 -27.57 6.88 14.78
C LEU A 97 -27.42 5.42 14.38
N VAL A 98 -26.41 5.13 13.57
CA VAL A 98 -26.14 3.78 13.05
C VAL A 98 -24.76 3.32 13.56
N VAL A 99 -24.72 2.32 14.43
CA VAL A 99 -23.51 1.70 14.92
C VAL A 99 -23.72 0.19 15.17
N SER A 100 -22.62 -0.56 15.34
CA SER A 100 -22.64 -2.01 15.61
C SER A 100 -22.46 -2.35 17.10
N GLU A 101 -22.67 -1.39 18.00
CA GLU A 101 -22.41 -1.57 19.41
C GLU A 101 -23.60 -1.13 20.29
N PRO A 102 -23.88 -1.83 21.44
CA PRO A 102 -25.06 -1.59 22.26
C PRO A 102 -25.20 -0.17 22.84
N TRP A 103 -24.04 0.52 23.04
CA TRP A 103 -24.02 1.87 23.58
C TRP A 103 -24.69 2.90 22.66
N GLY A 104 -24.94 2.56 21.39
CA GLY A 104 -25.66 3.39 20.44
C GLY A 104 -27.06 3.80 20.94
N THR A 105 -27.75 2.94 21.69
CA THR A 105 -29.06 3.25 22.28
C THR A 105 -29.01 4.45 23.24
N GLU A 106 -28.01 4.49 24.12
CA GLU A 106 -27.86 5.56 25.10
C GLU A 106 -27.46 6.88 24.42
N ILE A 107 -26.51 6.84 23.47
CA ILE A 107 -26.10 8.02 22.73
C ILE A 107 -27.26 8.61 21.93
N ALA A 108 -28.03 7.79 21.21
CA ALA A 108 -29.21 8.24 20.49
C ALA A 108 -30.24 8.89 21.43
N GLY A 109 -30.40 8.35 22.63
CA GLY A 109 -31.24 8.92 23.69
C GLY A 109 -30.80 10.33 24.08
N TYR A 110 -29.52 10.56 24.31
CA TYR A 110 -28.97 11.91 24.59
C TYR A 110 -29.16 12.88 23.43
N LEU A 111 -29.18 12.39 22.19
CA LEU A 111 -29.31 13.17 20.98
C LEU A 111 -30.76 13.52 20.63
N GLY A 112 -31.74 12.78 21.15
CA GLY A 112 -33.14 12.84 20.71
C GLY A 112 -33.35 12.25 19.30
N GLY A 113 -32.45 11.35 18.88
CA GLY A 113 -32.49 10.63 17.62
C GLY A 113 -32.96 9.19 17.79
N GLU A 114 -33.00 8.45 16.68
CA GLU A 114 -33.35 7.02 16.64
C GLU A 114 -32.10 6.16 16.41
N PHE A 115 -31.98 5.06 17.17
CA PHE A 115 -30.89 4.11 17.04
C PHE A 115 -31.23 2.98 16.09
N PHE A 116 -30.39 2.77 15.08
CA PHE A 116 -30.47 1.66 14.15
C PHE A 116 -29.23 0.76 14.31
N PRO A 117 -29.37 -0.40 14.98
CA PRO A 117 -28.26 -1.33 15.13
C PRO A 117 -27.92 -2.03 13.82
N TYR A 118 -26.63 -2.15 13.50
CA TYR A 118 -26.15 -2.92 12.36
C TYR A 118 -25.27 -4.07 12.81
N ASP A 119 -25.61 -5.31 12.47
CA ASP A 119 -24.83 -6.54 12.66
C ASP A 119 -24.11 -6.63 14.02
N MET A 120 -24.85 -6.38 15.12
CA MET A 120 -24.29 -6.35 16.48
C MET A 120 -23.63 -7.67 16.89
N GLU A 121 -24.12 -8.80 16.37
CA GLU A 121 -23.57 -10.13 16.61
C GLU A 121 -22.45 -10.48 15.61
N ARG A 122 -22.16 -9.61 14.64
CA ARG A 122 -21.13 -9.80 13.60
C ARG A 122 -21.31 -11.08 12.80
N THR A 123 -22.54 -11.38 12.42
CA THR A 123 -22.91 -12.58 11.66
C THR A 123 -22.80 -12.37 10.15
N ILE A 124 -22.95 -11.14 9.67
CA ILE A 124 -22.80 -10.78 8.25
C ILE A 124 -21.34 -10.80 7.87
N ARG A 125 -20.48 -10.18 8.72
CA ARG A 125 -19.02 -10.20 8.57
C ARG A 125 -18.36 -10.62 9.87
N TYR A 126 -17.93 -11.89 9.92
CA TYR A 126 -17.29 -12.47 11.12
C TYR A 126 -15.84 -11.98 11.30
N THR A 127 -15.67 -10.65 11.41
CA THR A 127 -14.34 -10.06 11.60
C THR A 127 -14.41 -8.88 12.57
N LYS A 128 -13.43 -8.82 13.49
CA LYS A 128 -13.20 -7.64 14.32
C LYS A 128 -11.97 -6.92 13.81
N ALA A 129 -12.03 -5.60 13.72
CA ALA A 129 -10.88 -4.76 13.36
C ALA A 129 -9.65 -5.04 14.25
N THR A 130 -9.84 -5.40 15.51
CA THR A 130 -8.77 -5.79 16.44
C THR A 130 -7.98 -7.00 15.92
N GLY A 131 -8.64 -8.10 15.54
CA GLY A 131 -7.94 -9.28 15.02
C GLY A 131 -7.26 -9.03 13.67
N ILE A 132 -7.86 -8.16 12.83
CA ILE A 132 -7.25 -7.74 11.57
C ILE A 132 -5.99 -6.90 11.85
N ARG A 133 -6.04 -6.02 12.84
CA ARG A 133 -4.93 -5.16 13.26
C ARG A 133 -3.75 -5.97 13.79
N GLU A 134 -4.01 -7.01 14.56
CA GLU A 134 -2.98 -7.89 15.14
C GLU A 134 -2.30 -8.77 14.08
N ASN A 135 -3.03 -9.19 13.05
CA ASN A 135 -2.53 -10.03 11.97
C ASN A 135 -3.08 -9.57 10.61
N LEU A 136 -2.50 -8.52 10.09
CA LEU A 136 -2.94 -7.89 8.86
C LEU A 136 -2.72 -8.80 7.64
N ALA A 137 -1.61 -9.55 7.60
CA ALA A 137 -1.28 -10.40 6.47
C ALA A 137 -2.28 -11.54 6.27
N ASP A 138 -2.78 -12.16 7.35
CA ASP A 138 -3.80 -13.21 7.27
C ASP A 138 -5.19 -12.67 7.00
N ASN A 139 -5.43 -11.42 7.32
CA ASN A 139 -6.72 -10.74 7.21
C ASN A 139 -6.77 -9.68 6.12
N TRP A 140 -5.77 -9.67 5.22
CA TRP A 140 -5.63 -8.65 4.18
C TRP A 140 -6.91 -8.46 3.35
N GLY A 141 -7.55 -9.56 2.95
CA GLY A 141 -8.80 -9.52 2.18
C GLY A 141 -10.01 -8.90 2.88
N TRP A 142 -9.93 -8.62 4.19
CA TRP A 142 -10.99 -7.93 4.93
C TRP A 142 -10.82 -6.41 4.97
N VAL A 143 -9.65 -5.90 4.58
CA VAL A 143 -9.36 -4.47 4.48
C VAL A 143 -9.91 -3.93 3.16
N ILE A 144 -10.47 -2.71 3.18
CA ILE A 144 -10.98 -2.12 1.93
C ILE A 144 -9.84 -1.86 0.93
N PRO A 145 -10.07 -2.09 -0.38
CA PRO A 145 -9.02 -1.93 -1.40
C PRO A 145 -8.38 -0.54 -1.43
N GLU A 146 -9.15 0.51 -1.15
CA GLU A 146 -8.67 1.89 -1.11
C GLU A 146 -7.58 2.08 -0.04
N PHE A 147 -7.74 1.46 1.14
CA PHE A 147 -6.72 1.50 2.19
C PHE A 147 -5.55 0.56 1.88
N GLN A 148 -5.81 -0.62 1.32
CA GLN A 148 -4.76 -1.55 0.89
C GLN A 148 -3.77 -0.86 -0.05
N ARG A 149 -4.25 -0.08 -1.04
CA ARG A 149 -3.39 0.65 -2.00
C ARG A 149 -2.49 1.69 -1.34
N LEU A 150 -2.96 2.34 -0.28
CA LEU A 150 -2.20 3.37 0.44
C LEU A 150 -1.06 2.78 1.30
N ILE A 151 -1.23 1.53 1.78
CA ILE A 151 -0.24 0.88 2.63
C ILE A 151 0.51 -0.27 1.94
N GLN A 152 0.21 -0.56 0.67
CA GLN A 152 0.97 -1.49 -0.16
C GLN A 152 2.44 -1.06 -0.22
N ARG A 153 3.36 -2.02 -0.21
CA ARG A 153 4.79 -1.76 -0.33
C ARG A 153 5.35 -2.30 -1.65
N ARG A 154 6.23 -1.50 -2.24
CA ARG A 154 6.95 -1.84 -3.46
C ARG A 154 8.42 -2.04 -3.14
N ILE A 155 8.96 -3.20 -3.48
CA ILE A 155 10.36 -3.57 -3.28
C ILE A 155 10.95 -3.90 -4.63
N VAL A 156 12.07 -3.28 -4.97
CA VAL A 156 12.79 -3.52 -6.22
C VAL A 156 14.01 -4.37 -5.95
N ILE A 157 14.21 -5.40 -6.74
CA ILE A 157 15.47 -6.14 -6.77
C ILE A 157 16.35 -5.48 -7.84
N PHE A 158 17.47 -4.91 -7.41
CA PHE A 158 18.30 -4.04 -8.22
C PHE A 158 19.72 -4.63 -8.41
N GLY A 159 20.48 -4.12 -9.38
CA GLY A 159 21.86 -4.53 -9.61
C GLY A 159 22.12 -5.07 -11.01
N ALA A 160 23.37 -5.47 -11.26
CA ALA A 160 23.87 -5.94 -12.55
C ALA A 160 23.11 -7.16 -13.10
N GLU A 161 23.34 -7.47 -14.38
CA GLU A 161 22.82 -8.69 -15.01
C GLU A 161 23.41 -9.96 -14.36
N CYS A 162 22.63 -11.06 -14.39
CA CYS A 162 23.06 -12.35 -13.87
C CYS A 162 23.46 -12.37 -12.39
N THR A 163 22.94 -11.46 -11.57
CA THR A 163 23.17 -11.42 -10.12
C THR A 163 22.13 -12.18 -9.29
N GLY A 164 21.14 -12.83 -9.95
CA GLY A 164 20.10 -13.62 -9.28
C GLY A 164 18.85 -12.86 -8.90
N LYS A 165 18.60 -11.66 -9.46
CA LYS A 165 17.40 -10.83 -9.18
C LYS A 165 16.10 -11.60 -9.30
N SER A 166 15.83 -12.20 -10.45
CA SER A 166 14.59 -12.97 -10.71
C SER A 166 14.42 -14.17 -9.78
N THR A 167 15.52 -14.78 -9.35
CA THR A 167 15.50 -15.89 -8.39
C THR A 167 15.09 -15.41 -7.01
N LEU A 168 15.66 -14.30 -6.53
CA LEU A 168 15.30 -13.70 -5.26
C LEU A 168 13.87 -13.17 -5.28
N ALA A 169 13.43 -12.52 -6.37
CA ALA A 169 12.06 -12.03 -6.50
C ALA A 169 11.02 -13.15 -6.34
N ARG A 170 11.27 -14.31 -6.98
CA ARG A 170 10.40 -15.49 -6.84
C ARG A 170 10.45 -16.06 -5.42
N ALA A 171 11.63 -16.17 -4.82
CA ALA A 171 11.77 -16.67 -3.46
C ALA A 171 11.04 -15.78 -2.43
N LEU A 172 11.11 -14.47 -2.58
CA LEU A 172 10.37 -13.51 -1.74
C LEU A 172 8.86 -13.64 -1.91
N ARG A 173 8.36 -13.76 -3.15
CA ARG A 173 6.93 -14.03 -3.40
C ARG A 173 6.45 -15.28 -2.69
N ASP A 174 7.24 -16.37 -2.74
CA ASP A 174 6.87 -17.64 -2.16
C ASP A 174 6.96 -17.65 -0.63
N ALA A 175 7.78 -16.78 -0.04
CA ALA A 175 7.95 -16.64 1.40
C ALA A 175 6.96 -15.66 2.07
N LEU A 176 6.44 -14.70 1.31
CA LEU A 176 5.57 -13.63 1.84
C LEU A 176 4.11 -13.83 1.41
N LYS A 177 3.17 -13.63 2.36
CA LYS A 177 1.73 -13.67 2.05
C LYS A 177 1.30 -12.44 1.24
N ASN A 178 0.24 -12.59 0.45
CA ASN A 178 -0.36 -11.51 -0.34
C ASN A 178 0.67 -10.74 -1.19
N THR A 179 1.67 -11.43 -1.69
CA THR A 179 2.80 -10.83 -2.41
C THR A 179 2.84 -11.34 -3.85
N ILE A 180 3.15 -10.46 -4.77
CA ILE A 180 3.40 -10.81 -6.17
C ILE A 180 4.84 -10.48 -6.54
N ALA A 181 5.41 -11.26 -7.47
CA ALA A 181 6.67 -10.94 -8.12
C ALA A 181 6.40 -10.57 -9.59
N VAL A 182 6.89 -9.41 -9.97
CA VAL A 182 6.71 -8.85 -11.31
C VAL A 182 8.01 -9.05 -12.08
N PRO A 183 7.97 -9.74 -13.23
CA PRO A 183 9.18 -10.00 -14.01
C PRO A 183 9.70 -8.73 -14.68
N GLU A 184 10.98 -8.76 -15.08
CA GLU A 184 11.62 -7.72 -15.86
C GLU A 184 10.88 -7.49 -17.19
N TYR A 185 10.33 -6.28 -17.37
CA TYR A 185 9.60 -5.94 -18.59
C TYR A 185 10.48 -5.94 -19.84
N ALA A 186 11.73 -5.42 -19.70
CA ALA A 186 12.67 -5.31 -20.81
C ALA A 186 12.94 -6.65 -21.48
N ARG A 187 13.05 -7.75 -20.71
CA ARG A 187 13.27 -9.09 -21.25
C ARG A 187 12.16 -9.52 -22.21
N GLY A 188 10.91 -9.52 -21.75
CA GLY A 188 9.78 -9.91 -22.59
C GLY A 188 9.58 -8.99 -23.80
N TYR A 189 9.88 -7.69 -23.64
CA TYR A 189 9.84 -6.75 -24.73
C TYR A 189 10.89 -7.04 -25.80
N LEU A 190 12.14 -7.30 -25.42
CA LEU A 190 13.24 -7.58 -26.36
C LEU A 190 13.08 -8.95 -27.03
N GLU A 191 12.60 -9.96 -26.32
CA GLU A 191 12.27 -11.26 -26.91
C GLU A 191 11.19 -11.15 -27.99
N SER A 192 10.21 -10.29 -27.78
CA SER A 192 9.10 -10.04 -28.73
C SER A 192 9.48 -9.07 -29.87
N ASN A 193 10.54 -8.28 -29.68
CA ASN A 193 11.02 -7.29 -30.64
C ASN A 193 12.53 -7.51 -30.91
N PRO A 194 12.93 -8.57 -31.62
CA PRO A 194 14.34 -8.91 -31.82
C PRO A 194 15.09 -7.85 -32.63
N GLY A 195 16.43 -7.90 -32.56
CA GLY A 195 17.36 -6.99 -33.24
C GLY A 195 18.14 -6.14 -32.23
N GLU A 196 19.03 -5.29 -32.71
CA GLU A 196 19.89 -4.44 -31.91
C GLU A 196 19.08 -3.52 -30.99
N LEU A 197 19.61 -3.25 -29.81
CA LEU A 197 19.06 -2.28 -28.86
C LEU A 197 19.37 -0.87 -29.35
N ASP A 198 18.33 -0.10 -29.63
CA ASP A 198 18.40 1.29 -30.08
C ASP A 198 17.52 2.20 -29.20
N GLU A 199 17.54 3.49 -29.46
CA GLU A 199 16.76 4.48 -28.71
C GLU A 199 15.24 4.19 -28.81
N GLN A 200 14.74 3.70 -29.96
CA GLN A 200 13.33 3.38 -30.11
C GLN A 200 12.90 2.24 -29.18
N LYS A 201 13.73 1.20 -29.08
CA LYS A 201 13.48 0.08 -28.16
C LYS A 201 13.58 0.51 -26.69
N MET A 202 14.57 1.36 -26.35
CA MET A 202 14.66 1.94 -25.01
C MET A 202 13.41 2.74 -24.63
N ARG A 203 12.85 3.52 -25.56
CA ARG A 203 11.57 4.20 -25.37
C ARG A 203 10.40 3.23 -25.23
N GLY A 204 10.43 2.10 -25.94
CA GLY A 204 9.44 1.03 -25.81
C GLY A 204 9.49 0.37 -24.42
N ILE A 205 10.70 0.06 -23.93
CA ILE A 205 10.92 -0.49 -22.59
C ILE A 205 10.43 0.50 -21.52
N TRP A 206 10.83 1.77 -21.60
CA TRP A 206 10.35 2.81 -20.69
C TRP A 206 8.83 2.88 -20.60
N ARG A 207 8.15 3.02 -21.74
CA ARG A 207 6.68 3.11 -21.80
C ARG A 207 6.01 1.87 -21.21
N GLY A 208 6.53 0.70 -21.52
CA GLY A 208 5.97 -0.55 -21.05
C GLY A 208 6.22 -0.78 -19.56
N GLN A 209 7.41 -0.47 -19.07
CA GLN A 209 7.73 -0.55 -17.64
C GLN A 209 6.87 0.43 -16.82
N LYS A 210 6.68 1.67 -17.30
CA LYS A 210 5.77 2.66 -16.70
C LYS A 210 4.34 2.13 -16.64
N ALA A 211 3.81 1.66 -17.77
CA ALA A 211 2.45 1.15 -17.86
C ALA A 211 2.24 -0.08 -16.93
N LEU A 212 3.23 -0.97 -16.85
CA LEU A 212 3.22 -2.11 -15.94
C LEU A 212 3.13 -1.64 -14.49
N GLN A 213 4.02 -0.75 -14.05
CA GLN A 213 4.03 -0.25 -12.66
C GLN A 213 2.76 0.53 -12.30
N GLN A 214 2.20 1.32 -13.20
CA GLN A 214 0.92 2.00 -13.02
C GLN A 214 -0.25 1.01 -12.94
N GLY A 215 -0.26 -0.02 -13.79
CA GLY A 215 -1.29 -1.06 -13.80
C GLY A 215 -1.36 -1.85 -12.49
N LEU A 216 -0.22 -2.05 -11.83
CA LEU A 216 -0.15 -2.73 -10.54
C LEU A 216 -0.91 -1.98 -9.41
N GLN A 217 -1.03 -0.66 -9.51
CA GLN A 217 -1.78 0.14 -8.53
C GLN A 217 -3.29 -0.10 -8.59
N ALA A 218 -3.78 -0.58 -9.75
CA ALA A 218 -5.19 -0.86 -9.99
C ALA A 218 -5.55 -2.35 -9.84
N MET A 219 -4.62 -3.19 -9.39
CA MET A 219 -4.89 -4.63 -9.22
C MET A 219 -5.98 -4.91 -8.21
N ASP A 220 -6.82 -5.90 -8.52
CA ASP A 220 -7.83 -6.47 -7.65
C ASP A 220 -7.74 -8.02 -7.70
N PRO A 221 -7.47 -8.71 -6.61
CA PRO A 221 -7.16 -8.18 -5.26
C PRO A 221 -5.83 -7.40 -5.22
N THR A 222 -5.79 -6.36 -4.40
CA THR A 222 -4.58 -5.56 -4.16
C THR A 222 -3.56 -6.39 -3.37
N PRO A 223 -2.33 -6.62 -3.86
CA PRO A 223 -1.30 -7.29 -3.08
C PRO A 223 -0.78 -6.41 -1.93
N GLN A 224 -0.34 -7.03 -0.85
CA GLN A 224 0.27 -6.32 0.28
C GLN A 224 1.68 -5.83 -0.06
N ALA A 225 2.43 -6.65 -0.80
CA ALA A 225 3.74 -6.30 -1.33
C ALA A 225 3.87 -6.65 -2.82
N VAL A 226 4.59 -5.80 -3.54
CA VAL A 226 4.96 -6.00 -4.94
C VAL A 226 6.48 -6.07 -5.02
N ILE A 227 7.00 -7.21 -5.43
CA ILE A 227 8.43 -7.41 -5.68
C ILE A 227 8.67 -7.21 -7.17
N LEU A 228 9.41 -6.18 -7.53
CA LEU A 228 9.75 -5.84 -8.91
C LEU A 228 11.13 -6.38 -9.25
N ASP A 229 11.22 -7.24 -10.28
CA ASP A 229 12.50 -7.59 -10.90
C ASP A 229 12.85 -6.49 -11.89
N THR A 230 13.42 -5.39 -11.40
CA THR A 230 13.70 -4.13 -12.07
C THR A 230 12.52 -3.12 -12.11
N ASP A 231 12.85 -1.85 -12.30
CA ASP A 231 11.91 -0.73 -12.36
C ASP A 231 12.35 0.35 -13.37
N LEU A 232 11.77 1.55 -13.27
CA LEU A 232 12.15 2.69 -14.13
C LEU A 232 13.53 3.24 -13.80
N TYR A 233 14.03 3.16 -12.58
CA TYR A 233 15.40 3.53 -12.25
C TYR A 233 16.42 2.57 -12.86
N THR A 234 16.08 1.30 -12.99
CA THR A 234 16.90 0.36 -13.77
C THR A 234 16.93 0.78 -15.24
N THR A 235 15.80 1.14 -15.82
CA THR A 235 15.71 1.64 -17.22
C THR A 235 16.51 2.94 -17.37
N LEU A 236 16.41 3.86 -16.44
CA LEU A 236 17.19 5.12 -16.40
C LEU A 236 18.68 4.84 -16.34
N GLY A 237 19.13 3.97 -15.43
CA GLY A 237 20.54 3.59 -15.29
C GLY A 237 21.12 2.99 -16.57
N TYR A 238 20.37 2.09 -17.24
CA TYR A 238 20.81 1.56 -18.54
C TYR A 238 20.92 2.66 -19.59
N TRP A 239 19.99 3.61 -19.62
CA TRP A 239 20.02 4.71 -20.57
C TRP A 239 21.20 5.65 -20.30
N GLU A 240 21.44 6.04 -19.08
CA GLU A 240 22.58 6.87 -18.65
C GLU A 240 23.92 6.18 -18.97
N PHE A 241 23.99 4.86 -18.82
CA PHE A 241 25.19 4.09 -19.14
C PHE A 241 25.52 4.07 -20.64
N TRP A 242 24.49 3.98 -21.52
CA TRP A 242 24.69 3.75 -22.93
C TRP A 242 24.62 5.02 -23.79
N SER A 243 23.79 5.98 -23.41
CA SER A 243 23.58 7.23 -24.15
C SER A 243 23.18 8.37 -23.22
N PRO A 244 24.08 8.84 -22.35
CA PRO A 244 23.74 9.82 -21.30
C PRO A 244 23.21 11.13 -21.86
N GLU A 245 23.66 11.55 -23.05
CA GLU A 245 23.20 12.77 -23.73
C GLU A 245 21.78 12.70 -24.29
N THR A 246 21.20 11.50 -24.39
CA THR A 246 19.87 11.29 -24.98
C THR A 246 18.81 10.91 -23.94
N VAL A 247 19.14 10.88 -22.64
CA VAL A 247 18.18 10.54 -21.58
C VAL A 247 16.97 11.48 -21.63
N PRO A 248 15.75 10.97 -21.83
CA PRO A 248 14.58 11.80 -21.85
C PRO A 248 14.25 12.39 -20.48
N ALA A 249 13.97 13.68 -20.38
CA ALA A 249 13.58 14.33 -19.12
C ALA A 249 12.41 13.63 -18.42
N GLY A 250 11.39 13.24 -19.19
CA GLY A 250 10.21 12.55 -18.64
C GLY A 250 10.49 11.16 -18.05
N LEU A 251 11.59 10.48 -18.41
CA LEU A 251 11.94 9.19 -17.79
C LEU A 251 12.28 9.34 -16.32
N ARG A 252 13.02 10.41 -15.97
CA ARG A 252 13.37 10.69 -14.57
C ARG A 252 12.14 11.04 -13.76
N GLU A 253 11.27 11.91 -14.30
CA GLU A 253 10.00 12.29 -13.67
C GLU A 253 9.12 11.06 -13.40
N ASP A 254 9.00 10.16 -14.39
CA ASP A 254 8.23 8.92 -14.24
C ASP A 254 8.86 7.95 -13.21
N ALA A 255 10.19 7.88 -13.15
CA ALA A 255 10.90 7.06 -12.18
C ALA A 255 10.69 7.59 -10.74
N ASP A 256 10.74 8.91 -10.55
CA ASP A 256 10.48 9.56 -9.25
C ASP A 256 9.03 9.33 -8.79
N GLU A 257 8.04 9.46 -9.69
CA GLU A 257 6.63 9.22 -9.39
C GLU A 257 6.36 7.77 -8.96
N LEU A 258 7.06 6.81 -9.59
CA LEU A 258 6.84 5.38 -9.40
C LEU A 258 7.93 4.71 -8.53
N ARG A 259 8.71 5.51 -7.78
CA ARG A 259 9.78 4.99 -6.90
C ARG A 259 9.25 3.96 -5.91
N ALA A 260 10.11 3.01 -5.54
CA ALA A 260 9.79 1.98 -4.57
C ALA A 260 10.10 2.41 -3.13
N ASP A 261 9.55 1.66 -2.17
CA ASP A 261 9.79 1.85 -0.74
C ASP A 261 11.16 1.32 -0.31
N LEU A 262 11.72 0.33 -1.05
CA LEU A 262 13.02 -0.27 -0.77
C LEU A 262 13.65 -0.85 -2.04
N TYR A 263 14.95 -0.66 -2.20
CA TYR A 263 15.77 -1.28 -3.23
C TYR A 263 16.73 -2.30 -2.59
N LEU A 264 16.67 -3.55 -3.05
CA LEU A 264 17.58 -4.60 -2.63
C LEU A 264 18.64 -4.78 -3.73
N ILE A 265 19.83 -4.25 -3.53
CA ILE A 265 20.89 -4.35 -4.53
C ILE A 265 21.68 -5.64 -4.37
N LEU A 266 21.79 -6.39 -5.46
CA LEU A 266 22.56 -7.63 -5.55
C LEU A 266 23.88 -7.39 -6.28
N ASN A 267 24.97 -7.84 -5.68
CA ASN A 267 26.30 -7.79 -6.27
C ASN A 267 26.61 -9.04 -7.10
N SER A 268 27.68 -8.97 -7.88
CA SER A 268 28.16 -10.02 -8.80
C SER A 268 28.92 -11.14 -8.09
N ASP A 269 28.55 -11.50 -6.87
CA ASP A 269 29.18 -12.52 -6.00
C ASP A 269 28.75 -13.97 -6.30
N ILE A 270 27.96 -14.20 -7.37
CA ILE A 270 27.61 -15.53 -7.89
C ILE A 270 28.20 -15.76 -9.29
N PRO A 271 28.43 -17.02 -9.72
CA PRO A 271 28.95 -17.32 -11.06
C PRO A 271 28.08 -16.74 -12.18
N PHE A 272 28.73 -16.27 -13.24
CA PHE A 272 28.02 -15.77 -14.42
C PHE A 272 27.46 -16.93 -15.25
N GLU A 273 26.19 -16.82 -15.65
CA GLU A 273 25.54 -17.70 -16.62
C GLU A 273 25.35 -16.96 -17.95
N VAL A 274 25.80 -17.57 -19.05
CA VAL A 274 25.64 -17.01 -20.39
C VAL A 274 24.19 -16.97 -20.79
N ASP A 275 23.66 -15.77 -21.05
CA ASP A 275 22.31 -15.54 -21.54
C ASP A 275 22.40 -14.75 -22.88
N PRO A 276 21.87 -15.27 -23.98
CA PRO A 276 22.03 -14.65 -25.31
C PRO A 276 21.35 -13.25 -25.45
N ILE A 277 20.51 -12.88 -24.51
CA ILE A 277 19.80 -11.59 -24.50
C ILE A 277 20.51 -10.56 -23.62
N ARG A 278 21.46 -11.00 -22.80
CA ARG A 278 22.18 -10.18 -21.82
C ARG A 278 23.49 -9.66 -22.36
N TYR A 279 23.69 -8.37 -22.18
CA TYR A 279 24.86 -7.65 -22.67
C TYR A 279 25.81 -7.40 -21.49
N GLY A 280 27.03 -7.82 -21.58
CA GLY A 280 28.08 -7.37 -20.65
C GLY A 280 28.74 -8.41 -19.76
N GLY A 281 28.55 -9.69 -20.06
CA GLY A 281 28.96 -10.85 -19.27
C GLY A 281 30.27 -10.80 -18.50
N ASP A 282 31.35 -10.32 -19.12
CA ASP A 282 32.70 -10.24 -18.53
C ASP A 282 33.01 -8.94 -17.75
N ARG A 283 32.07 -7.96 -17.77
CA ARG A 283 32.26 -6.65 -17.11
C ARG A 283 31.31 -6.38 -15.95
N ARG A 284 30.47 -7.34 -15.57
CA ARG A 284 29.43 -7.12 -14.57
C ARG A 284 29.97 -6.74 -13.19
N GLU A 285 31.15 -7.29 -12.77
CA GLU A 285 31.78 -6.93 -11.50
C GLU A 285 32.17 -5.44 -11.46
N GLN A 286 32.57 -4.89 -12.62
CA GLN A 286 32.88 -3.46 -12.75
C GLN A 286 31.62 -2.58 -12.73
N SER A 287 30.44 -3.17 -12.91
CA SER A 287 29.17 -2.47 -12.90
C SER A 287 28.51 -2.41 -11.52
N ASP A 288 28.96 -3.17 -10.52
CA ASP A 288 28.34 -3.17 -9.18
C ASP A 288 28.42 -1.76 -8.55
N ASP A 289 29.59 -1.11 -8.59
CA ASP A 289 29.76 0.28 -8.12
C ASP A 289 28.88 1.27 -8.91
N TYR A 290 28.72 1.04 -10.22
CA TYR A 290 27.85 1.86 -11.05
C TYR A 290 26.38 1.75 -10.58
N TRP A 291 25.84 0.55 -10.42
CA TRP A 291 24.47 0.36 -10.00
C TRP A 291 24.19 0.92 -8.60
N LYS A 292 25.16 0.81 -7.71
CA LYS A 292 25.08 1.45 -6.40
C LYS A 292 25.06 2.98 -6.52
N SER A 293 25.93 3.54 -7.39
CA SER A 293 25.96 4.99 -7.62
C SER A 293 24.64 5.54 -8.19
N VAL A 294 23.90 4.76 -8.98
CA VAL A 294 22.55 5.13 -9.45
C VAL A 294 21.60 5.30 -8.28
N LEU A 295 21.58 4.37 -7.32
CA LEU A 295 20.71 4.48 -6.14
C LEU A 295 21.10 5.67 -5.26
N GLU A 296 22.38 5.91 -5.05
CA GLU A 296 22.92 7.03 -4.27
C GLU A 296 22.62 8.39 -4.93
N ALA A 297 22.79 8.48 -6.26
CA ALA A 297 22.54 9.72 -7.00
C ALA A 297 21.07 10.19 -6.96
N HIS A 298 20.15 9.27 -6.76
CA HIS A 298 18.70 9.52 -6.69
C HIS A 298 18.14 9.47 -5.26
N ASP A 299 19.00 9.38 -4.24
CA ASP A 299 18.59 9.29 -2.82
C ASP A 299 17.51 8.22 -2.59
N LEU A 300 17.75 7.02 -3.15
CA LEU A 300 16.83 5.89 -3.02
C LEU A 300 17.15 5.08 -1.77
N PRO A 301 16.14 4.62 -1.00
CA PRO A 301 16.37 3.76 0.15
C PRO A 301 16.82 2.37 -0.31
N PHE A 302 18.05 1.97 0.00
CA PHE A 302 18.54 0.66 -0.43
C PHE A 302 19.26 -0.12 0.66
N LEU A 303 19.28 -1.45 0.48
CA LEU A 303 20.08 -2.39 1.24
C LEU A 303 20.92 -3.24 0.28
N GLU A 304 22.21 -3.31 0.54
CA GLU A 304 23.14 -4.17 -0.20
C GLU A 304 23.09 -5.60 0.35
N LEU A 305 22.74 -6.56 -0.51
CA LEU A 305 22.66 -7.97 -0.15
C LEU A 305 23.91 -8.71 -0.64
N THR A 306 24.87 -8.87 0.26
CA THR A 306 26.12 -9.60 0.02
C THR A 306 25.99 -11.02 0.55
N ASP A 307 25.75 -11.99 -0.32
CA ASP A 307 25.77 -13.41 -0.01
C ASP A 307 25.80 -14.21 -1.31
N SER A 308 26.55 -15.30 -1.34
CA SER A 308 26.67 -16.14 -2.53
C SER A 308 25.55 -17.19 -2.65
N THR A 309 24.66 -17.30 -1.66
CA THR A 309 23.57 -18.27 -1.64
C THR A 309 22.21 -17.59 -1.75
N VAL A 310 21.23 -18.26 -2.35
CA VAL A 310 19.85 -17.78 -2.44
C VAL A 310 19.23 -17.68 -1.05
N GLU A 311 19.47 -18.67 -0.20
CA GLU A 311 18.94 -18.73 1.16
C GLU A 311 19.47 -17.60 2.04
N GLY A 312 20.76 -17.27 1.95
CA GLY A 312 21.35 -16.17 2.70
C GLY A 312 20.82 -14.82 2.25
N ARG A 313 20.70 -14.58 0.93
CA ARG A 313 20.08 -13.37 0.39
C ARG A 313 18.61 -13.26 0.77
N LEU A 314 17.84 -14.37 0.68
CA LEU A 314 16.44 -14.39 1.08
C LEU A 314 16.27 -14.04 2.55
N SER A 315 17.09 -14.60 3.45
CA SER A 315 17.02 -14.29 4.89
C SER A 315 17.24 -12.81 5.19
N LYS A 316 18.29 -12.22 4.60
CA LYS A 316 18.58 -10.78 4.76
C LYS A 316 17.49 -9.89 4.15
N ALA A 317 16.96 -10.28 2.98
CA ALA A 317 15.88 -9.56 2.33
C ALA A 317 14.59 -9.59 3.16
N LEU A 318 14.23 -10.75 3.73
CA LEU A 318 13.06 -10.88 4.61
C LEU A 318 13.19 -10.03 5.87
N GLU A 319 14.39 -9.96 6.48
CA GLU A 319 14.66 -9.10 7.64
C GLU A 319 14.47 -7.62 7.30
N ALA A 320 14.98 -7.16 6.15
CA ALA A 320 14.80 -5.79 5.69
C ALA A 320 13.33 -5.46 5.37
N ILE A 321 12.61 -6.39 4.76
CA ILE A 321 11.21 -6.22 4.37
C ILE A 321 10.29 -6.24 5.60
N ASP A 322 10.63 -6.99 6.65
CA ASP A 322 9.86 -7.07 7.89
C ASP A 322 9.67 -5.71 8.56
N GLY A 323 10.62 -4.79 8.38
CA GLY A 323 10.53 -3.42 8.89
C GLY A 323 9.58 -2.51 8.10
N ILE A 324 9.20 -2.85 6.87
CA ILE A 324 8.41 -1.98 5.98
C ILE A 324 7.08 -2.57 5.52
N VAL A 325 6.97 -3.89 5.37
CA VAL A 325 5.70 -4.55 5.03
C VAL A 325 4.91 -4.82 6.31
N PRO A 326 3.73 -4.21 6.48
CA PRO A 326 3.00 -4.30 7.73
C PRO A 326 2.51 -5.72 8.00
N ARG A 327 2.99 -6.34 9.08
CA ARG A 327 2.42 -7.59 9.62
C ARG A 327 1.20 -7.33 10.47
N GLY A 328 1.16 -6.15 11.10
CA GLY A 328 0.05 -5.61 11.89
C GLY A 328 0.09 -4.08 11.84
N ILE A 329 -0.97 -3.43 12.28
CA ILE A 329 -1.05 -1.96 12.23
C ILE A 329 -0.37 -1.31 13.44
N ASP A 330 -0.31 -2.01 14.58
CA ASP A 330 0.29 -1.50 15.81
C ASP A 330 1.84 -1.53 15.79
N HIS A 331 2.45 -2.24 14.84
CA HIS A 331 3.91 -2.38 14.73
C HIS A 331 4.59 -1.32 13.86
N LEU A 332 3.83 -0.50 13.16
CA LEU A 332 4.37 0.62 12.40
C LEU A 332 4.30 1.89 13.25
N ARG A 333 5.18 2.01 14.23
CA ARG A 333 5.58 3.32 14.74
C ARG A 333 6.40 3.97 13.64
N LEU A 334 5.80 4.94 12.97
CA LEU A 334 6.56 5.90 12.16
C LEU A 334 7.42 6.69 13.16
N GLU A 335 8.73 6.38 13.22
CA GLU A 335 9.71 7.32 13.74
C GLU A 335 9.91 8.46 12.76
#